data_9105ff28ceb6a792ba880acf902c0aa1
#
_entry.id   9105ff28ceb6a792ba880acf902c0aa1
#
_cell.length_a   1.000
_cell.length_b   1.000
_cell.length_c   1.000
_cell.angle_alpha   90.00
_cell.angle_beta   90.00
_cell.angle_gamma   90.00
#
_symmetry.space_group_name_H-M   'P 1'
#
loop_
_entity.id
_entity.type
_entity.pdbx_description
1 polymer ?
#
loop_
_entity_poly.entity_id
_entity_poly.type
_entity_poly.pdbx_seq_one_letter_code
_entity_poly.pdbx_strand_id
1 'polypeptide(L)'
;MIQRVTVPGLFPPPRYSHASVVEAGTRLAFLAGSVPLDADGKLVGEGDPVRQAEQVIANLGEQLRAVGSGFAQVVHTDVYVVSSETAVLSAVWDVVEASGLSTGPHSSTLLGVNCLGYTGQLVEITATAVVPEHPEVTLRRAVAADAEAVAEVYLRSYDAALPTVVRPHTDDAVRAYIRDVVVPRRETWVAEADGVVVGLMVLADEEISQLYLHPDWRGRGIGDRFVALAKERAPRGLSLWTFQVNKPAHRFYERHGFRAVEHTDGSGNEEREPDVRYEWRPFS
;
A
#
# COMPACT_ATOMS: atom_id res chain seq x y z
N MET A 1 -6.68 0.30 20.74
CA MET A 1 -5.95 -1.01 20.77
C MET A 1 -6.93 -2.15 20.46
N ILE A 2 -6.49 -3.24 19.80
CA ILE A 2 -7.31 -4.44 19.54
C ILE A 2 -6.90 -5.49 20.56
N GLN A 3 -7.84 -5.96 21.38
CA GLN A 3 -7.65 -7.10 22.28
C GLN A 3 -8.25 -8.35 21.63
N ARG A 4 -7.46 -9.39 21.46
CA ARG A 4 -7.88 -10.69 20.95
C ARG A 4 -8.01 -11.66 22.11
N VAL A 5 -9.18 -12.31 22.21
CA VAL A 5 -9.55 -13.10 23.38
C VAL A 5 -9.66 -14.57 23.02
N THR A 6 -8.87 -15.40 23.70
CA THR A 6 -9.05 -16.85 23.73
C THR A 6 -9.62 -17.25 25.08
N VAL A 7 -10.79 -17.88 25.10
CA VAL A 7 -11.51 -18.22 26.32
C VAL A 7 -10.96 -19.53 26.88
N PRO A 8 -10.38 -19.54 28.10
CA PRO A 8 -9.97 -20.76 28.77
C PRO A 8 -11.20 -21.68 28.99
N GLY A 9 -11.10 -22.94 28.68
CA GLY A 9 -12.19 -23.91 28.85
C GLY A 9 -13.08 -24.13 27.62
N LEU A 10 -12.89 -23.35 26.56
CA LEU A 10 -13.38 -23.68 25.22
C LEU A 10 -12.30 -24.42 24.42
N PHE A 11 -12.70 -25.14 23.38
CA PHE A 11 -11.73 -25.71 22.43
C PHE A 11 -10.84 -24.60 21.89
N PRO A 12 -9.50 -24.69 22.02
CA PRO A 12 -8.61 -23.63 21.57
C PRO A 12 -8.69 -23.50 20.04
N PRO A 13 -9.01 -22.30 19.54
CA PRO A 13 -9.09 -22.09 18.09
C PRO A 13 -7.68 -22.20 17.48
N PRO A 14 -7.50 -22.95 16.40
CA PRO A 14 -6.17 -23.20 15.85
C PRO A 14 -5.48 -21.92 15.35
N ARG A 15 -6.22 -20.99 14.73
CA ARG A 15 -5.62 -19.78 14.12
C ARG A 15 -6.58 -18.58 14.06
N TYR A 16 -7.60 -18.54 14.91
CA TYR A 16 -8.50 -17.41 15.10
C TYR A 16 -8.69 -17.13 16.60
N SER A 17 -9.32 -16.04 16.96
CA SER A 17 -9.67 -15.76 18.36
C SER A 17 -11.15 -16.02 18.61
N HIS A 18 -11.52 -16.36 19.85
CA HIS A 18 -12.93 -16.51 20.23
C HIS A 18 -13.68 -15.18 20.18
N ALA A 19 -12.98 -14.06 20.41
CA ALA A 19 -13.54 -12.72 20.30
C ALA A 19 -12.45 -11.69 20.00
N SER A 20 -12.87 -10.58 19.43
CA SER A 20 -12.05 -9.38 19.29
C SER A 20 -12.76 -8.24 20.01
N VAL A 21 -12.02 -7.48 20.84
CA VAL A 21 -12.54 -6.31 21.56
C VAL A 21 -11.75 -5.09 21.11
N VAL A 22 -12.44 -4.00 20.84
CA VAL A 22 -11.85 -2.71 20.52
C VAL A 22 -12.21 -1.68 21.59
N GLU A 23 -11.32 -0.74 21.84
CA GLU A 23 -11.55 0.33 22.82
C GLU A 23 -12.69 1.26 22.38
N ALA A 24 -13.36 1.87 23.33
CA ALA A 24 -14.37 2.88 23.04
C ALA A 24 -13.77 4.06 22.25
N GLY A 25 -14.55 4.58 21.30
CA GLY A 25 -14.10 5.67 20.42
C GLY A 25 -13.27 5.24 19.23
N THR A 26 -12.89 3.97 19.13
CA THR A 26 -12.16 3.46 17.95
C THR A 26 -13.01 3.59 16.68
N ARG A 27 -12.43 4.19 15.62
CA ARG A 27 -13.04 4.21 14.30
C ARG A 27 -13.04 2.82 13.70
N LEU A 28 -14.19 2.38 13.21
CA LEU A 28 -14.33 1.11 12.51
C LEU A 28 -14.73 1.34 11.04
N ALA A 29 -14.18 0.53 10.16
CA ALA A 29 -14.66 0.36 8.80
C ALA A 29 -15.40 -0.98 8.70
N PHE A 30 -16.60 -0.93 8.14
CA PHE A 30 -17.39 -2.10 7.75
C PHE A 30 -17.25 -2.25 6.25
N LEU A 31 -16.54 -3.27 5.81
CA LEU A 31 -16.29 -3.49 4.38
C LEU A 31 -17.43 -4.31 3.79
N ALA A 32 -17.85 -3.92 2.58
CA ALA A 32 -18.77 -4.75 1.78
C ALA A 32 -18.11 -6.09 1.46
N GLY A 33 -18.92 -7.08 1.08
CA GLY A 33 -18.41 -8.37 0.63
C GLY A 33 -17.40 -8.19 -0.50
N SER A 34 -16.18 -8.68 -0.27
CA SER A 34 -15.15 -8.74 -1.28
C SER A 34 -15.42 -9.95 -2.17
N VAL A 35 -15.45 -9.73 -3.49
CA VAL A 35 -15.85 -10.72 -4.49
C VAL A 35 -14.71 -10.99 -5.48
N PRO A 36 -14.68 -12.15 -6.17
CA PRO A 36 -13.56 -12.55 -7.04
C PRO A 36 -13.66 -11.92 -8.45
N LEU A 37 -13.96 -10.63 -8.52
CA LEU A 37 -14.01 -9.87 -9.78
C LEU A 37 -12.75 -9.01 -9.94
N ASP A 38 -12.26 -8.88 -11.17
CA ASP A 38 -11.24 -7.90 -11.52
C ASP A 38 -11.85 -6.48 -11.69
N ALA A 39 -11.02 -5.50 -12.03
CA ALA A 39 -11.44 -4.11 -12.21
C ALA A 39 -12.44 -3.89 -13.38
N ASP A 40 -12.48 -4.81 -14.33
CA ASP A 40 -13.39 -4.79 -15.48
C ASP A 40 -14.70 -5.56 -15.17
N GLY A 41 -14.85 -6.08 -13.94
CA GLY A 41 -16.02 -6.85 -13.51
C GLY A 41 -16.03 -8.29 -14.00
N LYS A 42 -14.91 -8.80 -14.48
CA LYS A 42 -14.78 -10.18 -14.95
C LYS A 42 -14.45 -11.12 -13.80
N LEU A 43 -15.12 -12.29 -13.77
CA LEU A 43 -14.85 -13.33 -12.78
C LEU A 43 -13.45 -13.91 -12.95
N VAL A 44 -12.68 -13.96 -11.88
CA VAL A 44 -11.36 -14.59 -11.80
C VAL A 44 -11.49 -15.94 -11.10
N GLY A 45 -10.90 -17.01 -11.67
CA GLY A 45 -10.95 -18.35 -11.07
C GLY A 45 -12.31 -19.06 -11.26
N GLU A 46 -12.88 -19.02 -12.47
CA GLU A 46 -14.13 -19.72 -12.78
C GLU A 46 -14.04 -21.21 -12.41
N GLY A 47 -14.97 -21.69 -11.56
CA GLY A 47 -15.00 -23.06 -11.07
C GLY A 47 -13.91 -23.44 -10.05
N ASP A 48 -13.03 -22.50 -9.66
CA ASP A 48 -11.91 -22.74 -8.74
C ASP A 48 -12.05 -21.86 -7.47
N PRO A 49 -12.53 -22.43 -6.35
CA PRO A 49 -12.73 -21.66 -5.13
C PRO A 49 -11.42 -21.15 -4.49
N VAL A 50 -10.29 -21.82 -4.71
CA VAL A 50 -8.98 -21.39 -4.19
C VAL A 50 -8.51 -20.14 -4.95
N ARG A 51 -8.56 -20.17 -6.28
CA ARG A 51 -8.24 -19.00 -7.11
C ARG A 51 -9.18 -17.82 -6.84
N GLN A 52 -10.46 -18.10 -6.60
CA GLN A 52 -11.41 -17.06 -6.21
C GLN A 52 -11.06 -16.46 -4.83
N ALA A 53 -10.69 -17.28 -3.86
CA ALA A 53 -10.26 -16.81 -2.55
C ALA A 53 -9.01 -15.90 -2.63
N GLU A 54 -8.01 -16.26 -3.44
CA GLU A 54 -6.83 -15.43 -3.68
C GLU A 54 -7.22 -14.04 -4.22
N GLN A 55 -8.13 -13.99 -5.21
CA GLN A 55 -8.60 -12.73 -5.77
C GLN A 55 -9.42 -11.91 -4.76
N VAL A 56 -10.29 -12.58 -3.99
CA VAL A 56 -11.08 -11.97 -2.91
C VAL A 56 -10.17 -11.33 -1.87
N ILE A 57 -9.10 -12.01 -1.44
CA ILE A 57 -8.11 -11.47 -0.49
C ILE A 57 -7.37 -10.27 -1.09
N ALA A 58 -6.99 -10.33 -2.37
CA ALA A 58 -6.36 -9.19 -3.03
C ALA A 58 -7.27 -7.97 -3.05
N ASN A 59 -8.55 -8.15 -3.42
CA ASN A 59 -9.56 -7.09 -3.43
C ASN A 59 -9.85 -6.55 -2.03
N LEU A 60 -9.93 -7.42 -1.01
CA LEU A 60 -10.08 -7.01 0.40
C LEU A 60 -8.90 -6.14 0.87
N GLY A 61 -7.69 -6.47 0.45
CA GLY A 61 -6.51 -5.64 0.73
C GLY A 61 -6.60 -4.24 0.13
N GLU A 62 -7.16 -4.10 -1.09
CA GLU A 62 -7.40 -2.79 -1.70
C GLU A 62 -8.49 -2.00 -0.96
N GLN A 63 -9.59 -2.67 -0.58
CA GLN A 63 -10.67 -2.04 0.21
C GLN A 63 -10.13 -1.53 1.56
N LEU A 64 -9.34 -2.33 2.27
CA LEU A 64 -8.72 -1.93 3.54
C LEU A 64 -7.80 -0.73 3.37
N ARG A 65 -6.94 -0.73 2.35
CA ARG A 65 -6.05 0.41 2.05
C ARG A 65 -6.83 1.69 1.73
N ALA A 66 -7.93 1.58 0.99
CA ALA A 66 -8.77 2.72 0.63
C ALA A 66 -9.37 3.43 1.85
N VAL A 67 -9.60 2.70 2.95
CA VAL A 67 -10.13 3.28 4.21
C VAL A 67 -9.02 3.61 5.24
N GLY A 68 -7.75 3.49 4.84
CA GLY A 68 -6.62 3.77 5.73
C GLY A 68 -6.37 2.68 6.77
N SER A 69 -6.72 1.43 6.45
CA SER A 69 -6.55 0.26 7.31
C SER A 69 -5.69 -0.81 6.62
N GLY A 70 -5.57 -1.98 7.22
CA GLY A 70 -4.85 -3.12 6.67
C GLY A 70 -5.23 -4.42 7.36
N PHE A 71 -4.70 -5.54 6.88
CA PHE A 71 -5.03 -6.87 7.41
C PHE A 71 -4.78 -7.01 8.93
N ALA A 72 -3.70 -6.43 9.44
CA ALA A 72 -3.38 -6.47 10.87
C ALA A 72 -4.43 -5.77 11.78
N GLN A 73 -5.21 -4.87 11.20
CA GLN A 73 -6.28 -4.13 11.87
C GLN A 73 -7.65 -4.79 11.76
N VAL A 74 -7.78 -5.89 11.03
CA VAL A 74 -9.04 -6.63 10.92
C VAL A 74 -9.38 -7.24 12.28
N VAL A 75 -10.61 -7.03 12.72
CA VAL A 75 -11.14 -7.54 13.99
C VAL A 75 -12.11 -8.69 13.80
N HIS A 76 -12.80 -8.73 12.67
CA HIS A 76 -13.75 -9.78 12.34
C HIS A 76 -13.84 -10.00 10.83
N THR A 77 -14.06 -11.28 10.43
CA THR A 77 -14.40 -11.66 9.06
C THR A 77 -15.49 -12.72 9.04
N ASP A 78 -16.37 -12.66 8.03
CA ASP A 78 -17.20 -13.80 7.63
C ASP A 78 -16.74 -14.26 6.25
N VAL A 79 -16.45 -15.56 6.13
CA VAL A 79 -15.99 -16.22 4.92
C VAL A 79 -17.10 -17.12 4.43
N TYR A 80 -17.64 -16.82 3.26
CA TYR A 80 -18.71 -17.54 2.61
C TYR A 80 -18.16 -18.35 1.43
N VAL A 81 -18.49 -19.64 1.38
CA VAL A 81 -18.05 -20.56 0.32
C VAL A 81 -19.23 -21.31 -0.23
N VAL A 82 -19.44 -21.27 -1.54
CA VAL A 82 -20.49 -22.07 -2.19
C VAL A 82 -20.06 -23.53 -2.26
N SER A 83 -20.29 -24.27 -1.18
CA SER A 83 -20.01 -25.69 -1.09
C SER A 83 -20.67 -26.29 0.15
N SER A 84 -21.04 -27.58 0.07
CA SER A 84 -21.40 -28.42 1.22
C SER A 84 -20.24 -29.32 1.69
N GLU A 85 -19.10 -29.28 0.99
CA GLU A 85 -17.95 -30.14 1.27
C GLU A 85 -16.95 -29.40 2.17
N THR A 86 -16.71 -29.96 3.37
CA THR A 86 -15.77 -29.40 4.33
C THR A 86 -14.35 -29.29 3.79
N ALA A 87 -13.93 -30.17 2.88
CA ALA A 87 -12.62 -30.12 2.24
C ALA A 87 -12.45 -28.85 1.39
N VAL A 88 -13.50 -28.40 0.68
CA VAL A 88 -13.49 -27.16 -0.10
C VAL A 88 -13.41 -25.94 0.83
N LEU A 89 -14.19 -25.95 1.93
CA LEU A 89 -14.15 -24.89 2.94
C LEU A 89 -12.75 -24.77 3.54
N SER A 90 -12.12 -25.91 3.87
CA SER A 90 -10.75 -25.94 4.41
C SER A 90 -9.73 -25.39 3.42
N ALA A 91 -9.82 -25.74 2.14
CA ALA A 91 -8.90 -25.23 1.12
C ALA A 91 -9.01 -23.69 0.95
N VAL A 92 -10.22 -23.13 1.02
CA VAL A 92 -10.43 -21.67 1.04
C VAL A 92 -9.86 -21.05 2.33
N TRP A 93 -10.06 -21.71 3.48
CA TRP A 93 -9.51 -21.23 4.75
C TRP A 93 -7.99 -21.21 4.75
N ASP A 94 -7.31 -22.16 4.12
CA ASP A 94 -5.85 -22.17 3.99
C ASP A 94 -5.35 -20.91 3.25
N VAL A 95 -6.09 -20.42 2.25
CA VAL A 95 -5.78 -19.15 1.58
C VAL A 95 -5.93 -17.96 2.53
N VAL A 96 -7.02 -17.93 3.32
CA VAL A 96 -7.26 -16.90 4.34
C VAL A 96 -6.13 -16.89 5.38
N GLU A 97 -5.69 -18.04 5.83
CA GLU A 97 -4.58 -18.18 6.78
C GLU A 97 -3.24 -17.75 6.21
N ALA A 98 -2.97 -18.07 4.95
CA ALA A 98 -1.73 -17.68 4.26
C ALA A 98 -1.70 -16.17 3.95
N SER A 99 -2.85 -15.49 4.01
CA SER A 99 -2.94 -14.04 3.83
C SER A 99 -2.49 -13.29 5.10
N GLY A 100 -2.27 -11.98 4.97
CA GLY A 100 -1.96 -11.12 6.12
C GLY A 100 -3.06 -11.03 7.20
N LEU A 101 -4.26 -11.61 6.97
CA LEU A 101 -5.36 -11.63 7.94
C LEU A 101 -5.01 -12.40 9.22
N SER A 102 -4.15 -13.42 9.14
CA SER A 102 -3.76 -14.23 10.30
C SER A 102 -2.59 -13.66 11.11
N THR A 103 -2.01 -12.54 10.70
CA THR A 103 -0.92 -11.85 11.44
C THR A 103 -1.36 -11.44 12.85
N GLY A 104 -2.66 -11.32 13.08
CA GLY A 104 -3.23 -11.25 14.41
C GLY A 104 -4.55 -12.04 14.39
N PRO A 105 -4.67 -13.12 15.16
CA PRO A 105 -5.85 -13.98 15.10
C PRO A 105 -7.12 -13.17 15.41
N HIS A 106 -7.87 -12.82 14.37
CA HIS A 106 -9.14 -12.12 14.46
C HIS A 106 -10.28 -13.13 14.73
N SER A 107 -11.43 -12.64 15.17
CA SER A 107 -12.62 -13.49 15.22
C SER A 107 -13.11 -13.74 13.79
N SER A 108 -13.48 -14.98 13.48
CA SER A 108 -13.91 -15.34 12.13
C SER A 108 -15.00 -16.38 12.14
N THR A 109 -15.87 -16.33 11.12
CA THR A 109 -16.86 -17.36 10.81
C THR A 109 -16.62 -17.88 9.41
N LEU A 110 -16.61 -19.20 9.23
CA LEU A 110 -16.52 -19.87 7.92
C LEU A 110 -17.81 -20.63 7.66
N LEU A 111 -18.50 -20.33 6.56
CA LEU A 111 -19.80 -20.87 6.21
C LEU A 111 -19.84 -21.45 4.80
N GLY A 112 -20.38 -22.66 4.66
CA GLY A 112 -20.86 -23.17 3.40
C GLY A 112 -22.25 -22.60 3.08
N VAL A 113 -22.42 -22.04 1.89
CA VAL A 113 -23.69 -21.42 1.42
C VAL A 113 -24.13 -22.03 0.10
N ASN A 114 -25.42 -21.88 -0.25
CA ASN A 114 -25.96 -22.43 -1.48
C ASN A 114 -25.61 -21.60 -2.73
N CYS A 115 -25.52 -20.27 -2.60
CA CYS A 115 -25.20 -19.35 -3.69
C CYS A 115 -24.70 -18.01 -3.14
N LEU A 116 -24.05 -17.25 -3.99
CA LEU A 116 -23.62 -15.86 -3.79
C LEU A 116 -24.15 -14.96 -4.90
N GLY A 117 -23.85 -13.66 -4.85
CA GLY A 117 -24.51 -12.63 -5.64
C GLY A 117 -24.22 -12.65 -7.14
N TYR A 118 -23.07 -13.17 -7.57
CA TYR A 118 -22.66 -13.15 -8.97
C TYR A 118 -22.65 -14.57 -9.58
N THR A 119 -22.92 -14.63 -10.89
CA THR A 119 -22.86 -15.92 -11.61
C THR A 119 -21.45 -16.50 -11.57
N GLY A 120 -21.33 -17.75 -11.10
CA GLY A 120 -20.04 -18.45 -10.97
C GLY A 120 -19.18 -18.04 -9.76
N GLN A 121 -19.69 -17.12 -8.92
CA GLN A 121 -19.04 -16.76 -7.66
C GLN A 121 -19.14 -17.91 -6.66
N LEU A 122 -18.00 -18.31 -6.12
CA LEU A 122 -17.85 -19.39 -5.14
C LEU A 122 -17.36 -18.90 -3.77
N VAL A 123 -16.74 -17.72 -3.69
CA VAL A 123 -16.18 -17.17 -2.44
C VAL A 123 -16.54 -15.70 -2.28
N GLU A 124 -16.87 -15.32 -1.04
CA GLU A 124 -17.02 -13.94 -0.62
C GLU A 124 -16.49 -13.77 0.80
N ILE A 125 -15.86 -12.63 1.10
CA ILE A 125 -15.38 -12.32 2.45
C ILE A 125 -15.83 -10.92 2.83
N THR A 126 -16.54 -10.79 3.97
CA THR A 126 -16.77 -9.52 4.62
C THR A 126 -15.73 -9.28 5.69
N ALA A 127 -15.44 -8.02 6.03
CA ALA A 127 -14.55 -7.70 7.13
C ALA A 127 -14.97 -6.46 7.88
N THR A 128 -14.69 -6.45 9.18
CA THR A 128 -14.69 -5.25 10.02
C THR A 128 -13.26 -4.99 10.46
N ALA A 129 -12.77 -3.77 10.28
CA ALA A 129 -11.42 -3.39 10.64
C ALA A 129 -11.38 -2.10 11.46
N VAL A 130 -10.39 -1.99 12.34
CA VAL A 130 -10.03 -0.72 12.97
C VAL A 130 -9.41 0.19 11.90
N VAL A 131 -9.85 1.44 11.87
CA VAL A 131 -9.16 2.50 11.12
C VAL A 131 -8.29 3.25 12.12
N PRO A 132 -6.97 3.02 12.12
CA PRO A 132 -6.08 3.71 13.04
C PRO A 132 -6.21 5.21 12.88
N GLU A 133 -6.20 5.94 13.98
CA GLU A 133 -5.95 7.37 13.94
C GLU A 133 -4.50 7.54 13.50
N HIS A 134 -4.32 8.05 12.30
CA HIS A 134 -3.00 8.46 11.84
C HIS A 134 -2.83 9.93 12.22
N PRO A 135 -1.65 10.32 12.72
CA PRO A 135 -1.35 11.72 12.90
C PRO A 135 -1.61 12.49 11.61
N GLU A 136 -2.16 13.68 11.77
CA GLU A 136 -2.41 14.54 10.61
C GLU A 136 -1.09 14.79 9.87
N VAL A 137 -1.06 14.43 8.59
CA VAL A 137 0.11 14.67 7.74
C VAL A 137 -0.03 16.02 7.07
N THR A 138 0.92 16.92 7.28
CA THR A 138 1.00 18.19 6.55
C THR A 138 2.08 18.15 5.48
N LEU A 139 1.82 18.77 4.32
CA LEU A 139 2.85 18.99 3.30
C LEU A 139 3.34 20.44 3.44
N ARG A 140 4.65 20.59 3.59
CA ARG A 140 5.29 21.92 3.68
C ARG A 140 6.63 21.97 2.96
N ARG A 141 7.12 23.16 2.70
CA ARG A 141 8.49 23.36 2.22
C ARG A 141 9.48 22.85 3.27
N ALA A 142 10.53 22.16 2.80
CA ALA A 142 11.64 21.78 3.65
C ALA A 142 12.42 23.02 4.11
N VAL A 143 12.89 22.99 5.35
CA VAL A 143 13.82 23.96 5.93
C VAL A 143 15.15 23.30 6.27
N ALA A 144 16.18 24.09 6.52
CA ALA A 144 17.53 23.54 6.77
C ALA A 144 17.57 22.50 7.90
N ALA A 145 16.73 22.66 8.92
CA ALA A 145 16.65 21.72 10.04
C ALA A 145 16.12 20.32 9.64
N ASP A 146 15.43 20.20 8.49
CA ASP A 146 14.86 18.93 8.03
C ASP A 146 15.91 18.03 7.34
N ALA A 147 17.09 18.55 7.03
CA ALA A 147 18.07 17.89 6.15
C ALA A 147 18.41 16.45 6.58
N GLU A 148 18.63 16.23 7.88
CA GLU A 148 18.94 14.91 8.43
C GLU A 148 17.75 13.94 8.31
N ALA A 149 16.55 14.40 8.65
CA ALA A 149 15.32 13.61 8.54
C ALA A 149 14.98 13.29 7.08
N VAL A 150 15.17 14.24 6.16
CA VAL A 150 15.01 14.03 4.72
C VAL A 150 15.98 12.97 4.21
N ALA A 151 17.26 13.01 4.65
CA ALA A 151 18.26 12.02 4.28
C ALA A 151 17.88 10.62 4.80
N GLU A 152 17.40 10.52 6.03
CA GLU A 152 16.97 9.26 6.61
C GLU A 152 15.78 8.65 5.86
N VAL A 153 14.78 9.47 5.51
CA VAL A 153 13.64 9.01 4.70
C VAL A 153 14.11 8.54 3.32
N TYR A 154 15.02 9.27 2.67
CA TYR A 154 15.59 8.86 1.39
C TYR A 154 16.26 7.49 1.50
N LEU A 155 17.21 7.33 2.43
CA LEU A 155 18.00 6.11 2.60
C LEU A 155 17.11 4.89 2.88
N ARG A 156 16.23 4.98 3.88
CA ARG A 156 15.31 3.88 4.22
C ARG A 156 14.33 3.54 3.11
N SER A 157 13.84 4.57 2.42
CA SER A 157 12.91 4.36 1.32
C SER A 157 13.59 3.68 0.13
N TYR A 158 14.81 4.13 -0.21
CA TYR A 158 15.58 3.55 -1.31
C TYR A 158 15.88 2.08 -1.05
N ASP A 159 16.48 1.76 0.09
CA ASP A 159 16.87 0.39 0.45
C ASP A 159 15.66 -0.56 0.51
N ALA A 160 14.53 -0.08 1.03
CA ALA A 160 13.30 -0.89 1.10
C ALA A 160 12.59 -1.09 -0.25
N ALA A 161 12.73 -0.14 -1.19
CA ALA A 161 12.08 -0.21 -2.51
C ALA A 161 12.93 -0.93 -3.56
N LEU A 162 14.25 -0.87 -3.42
CA LEU A 162 15.23 -1.23 -4.43
C LEU A 162 16.34 -2.14 -3.86
N PRO A 163 15.99 -3.25 -3.20
CA PRO A 163 16.97 -4.09 -2.49
C PRO A 163 18.01 -4.75 -3.42
N THR A 164 17.78 -4.75 -4.72
CA THR A 164 18.69 -5.31 -5.74
C THR A 164 19.52 -4.25 -6.46
N VAL A 165 19.22 -2.96 -6.28
CA VAL A 165 19.93 -1.85 -6.92
C VAL A 165 21.02 -1.33 -5.99
N VAL A 166 22.25 -1.35 -6.46
CA VAL A 166 23.38 -0.86 -5.69
C VAL A 166 23.41 0.67 -5.76
N ARG A 167 23.30 1.32 -4.62
CA ARG A 167 23.44 2.78 -4.51
C ARG A 167 24.89 3.18 -4.70
N PRO A 168 25.23 4.10 -5.63
CA PRO A 168 26.61 4.46 -5.94
C PRO A 168 27.28 5.30 -4.84
N HIS A 169 26.50 5.93 -3.96
CA HIS A 169 26.97 6.82 -2.91
C HIS A 169 26.80 6.22 -1.51
N THR A 170 27.77 6.51 -0.64
CA THR A 170 27.68 6.15 0.79
C THR A 170 26.59 6.96 1.49
N ASP A 171 26.12 6.47 2.63
CA ASP A 171 25.12 7.18 3.45
C ASP A 171 25.58 8.59 3.82
N ASP A 172 26.85 8.75 4.20
CA ASP A 172 27.44 10.06 4.55
C ASP A 172 27.47 11.02 3.35
N ALA A 173 27.78 10.52 2.16
CA ALA A 173 27.74 11.33 0.93
C ALA A 173 26.31 11.77 0.59
N VAL A 174 25.32 10.87 0.75
CA VAL A 174 23.90 11.19 0.59
C VAL A 174 23.46 12.26 1.59
N ARG A 175 23.80 12.11 2.89
CA ARG A 175 23.46 13.08 3.93
C ARG A 175 24.06 14.46 3.63
N ALA A 176 25.32 14.49 3.22
CA ALA A 176 26.00 15.73 2.83
C ALA A 176 25.32 16.38 1.62
N TYR A 177 25.00 15.62 0.58
CA TYR A 177 24.34 16.14 -0.61
C TYR A 177 22.94 16.70 -0.30
N ILE A 178 22.17 16.00 0.51
CA ILE A 178 20.83 16.48 0.92
C ILE A 178 20.93 17.76 1.73
N ARG A 179 21.86 17.85 2.67
CA ARG A 179 22.07 19.02 3.51
C ARG A 179 22.57 20.23 2.72
N ASP A 180 23.51 20.02 1.81
CA ASP A 180 24.27 21.12 1.18
C ASP A 180 23.67 21.55 -0.18
N VAL A 181 22.88 20.66 -0.82
CA VAL A 181 22.35 20.88 -2.16
C VAL A 181 20.81 20.75 -2.21
N VAL A 182 20.27 19.60 -1.80
CA VAL A 182 18.83 19.32 -2.03
C VAL A 182 17.96 20.27 -1.23
N VAL A 183 18.09 20.29 0.08
CA VAL A 183 17.24 21.11 0.96
C VAL A 183 17.43 22.63 0.70
N PRO A 184 18.65 23.18 0.61
CA PRO A 184 18.81 24.63 0.45
C PRO A 184 18.62 25.15 -0.98
N ARG A 185 18.81 24.31 -2.02
CA ARG A 185 18.89 24.80 -3.41
C ARG A 185 17.80 24.25 -4.34
N ARG A 186 17.02 23.24 -3.90
CA ARG A 186 15.99 22.62 -4.70
C ARG A 186 14.60 22.93 -4.15
N GLU A 187 13.58 22.81 -5.01
CA GLU A 187 12.20 22.87 -4.54
C GLU A 187 11.83 21.58 -3.80
N THR A 188 12.22 21.53 -2.51
CA THR A 188 12.02 20.34 -1.66
C THR A 188 10.80 20.52 -0.78
N TRP A 189 9.91 19.54 -0.81
CA TRP A 189 8.71 19.42 0.03
C TRP A 189 8.85 18.23 0.96
N VAL A 190 8.35 18.37 2.18
CA VAL A 190 8.29 17.28 3.16
C VAL A 190 6.85 17.00 3.57
N ALA A 191 6.58 15.73 3.84
CA ALA A 191 5.40 15.29 4.56
C ALA A 191 5.78 15.15 6.03
N GLU A 192 5.11 15.88 6.91
CA GLU A 192 5.34 15.87 8.35
C GLU A 192 4.12 15.33 9.08
N ALA A 193 4.34 14.44 10.04
CA ALA A 193 3.35 13.89 10.95
C ALA A 193 3.85 14.03 12.37
N ASP A 194 3.11 14.74 13.25
CA ASP A 194 3.49 14.98 14.65
C ASP A 194 4.94 15.50 14.83
N GLY A 195 5.37 16.40 13.93
CA GLY A 195 6.73 16.96 13.95
C GLY A 195 7.82 16.04 13.38
N VAL A 196 7.46 14.88 12.83
CA VAL A 196 8.39 13.93 12.20
C VAL A 196 8.25 13.97 10.68
N VAL A 197 9.36 14.13 9.97
CA VAL A 197 9.39 14.02 8.50
C VAL A 197 9.25 12.55 8.09
N VAL A 198 8.19 12.25 7.33
CA VAL A 198 7.83 10.89 6.92
C VAL A 198 7.85 10.69 5.40
N GLY A 199 8.08 11.75 4.66
CA GLY A 199 8.20 11.72 3.20
C GLY A 199 8.84 12.96 2.65
N LEU A 200 9.37 12.85 1.43
CA LEU A 200 9.93 13.97 0.69
C LEU A 200 9.55 13.92 -0.79
N MET A 201 9.47 15.08 -1.39
CA MET A 201 9.40 15.27 -2.84
C MET A 201 10.30 16.42 -3.25
N VAL A 202 11.05 16.26 -4.32
CA VAL A 202 11.87 17.30 -4.93
C VAL A 202 11.37 17.58 -6.34
N LEU A 203 11.00 18.83 -6.59
CA LEU A 203 10.66 19.31 -7.93
C LEU A 203 11.85 20.06 -8.53
N ALA A 204 12.09 19.80 -9.81
CA ALA A 204 13.03 20.52 -10.65
C ALA A 204 12.27 20.97 -11.90
N ASP A 205 11.76 22.18 -11.88
CA ASP A 205 10.88 22.74 -12.91
C ASP A 205 9.64 21.84 -13.17
N GLU A 206 9.59 21.14 -14.30
CA GLU A 206 8.51 20.22 -14.70
C GLU A 206 8.90 18.74 -14.45
N GLU A 207 9.84 18.47 -13.52
CA GLU A 207 10.27 17.11 -13.18
C GLU A 207 10.11 16.82 -11.69
N ILE A 208 9.48 15.69 -11.37
CA ILE A 208 9.57 15.10 -10.04
C ILE A 208 10.90 14.33 -9.99
N SER A 209 11.97 15.00 -9.55
CA SER A 209 13.30 14.39 -9.49
C SER A 209 13.45 13.40 -8.35
N GLN A 210 12.69 13.57 -7.27
CA GLN A 210 12.66 12.63 -6.14
C GLN A 210 11.27 12.59 -5.50
N LEU A 211 10.80 11.39 -5.16
CA LEU A 211 9.61 11.16 -4.34
C LEU A 211 9.83 9.89 -3.50
N TYR A 212 10.00 10.09 -2.20
CA TYR A 212 10.30 9.01 -1.26
C TYR A 212 9.41 9.12 -0.02
N LEU A 213 8.95 7.96 0.48
CA LEU A 213 8.18 7.83 1.71
C LEU A 213 8.86 6.85 2.63
N HIS A 214 8.94 7.16 3.91
CA HIS A 214 9.35 6.20 4.92
C HIS A 214 8.52 4.92 4.77
N PRO A 215 9.12 3.71 4.80
CA PRO A 215 8.39 2.45 4.55
C PRO A 215 7.11 2.29 5.35
N ASP A 216 7.12 2.64 6.65
CA ASP A 216 5.97 2.52 7.55
C ASP A 216 4.84 3.52 7.24
N TRP A 217 5.09 4.50 6.36
CA TRP A 217 4.12 5.53 5.98
C TRP A 217 3.58 5.36 4.56
N ARG A 218 3.97 4.30 3.87
CA ARG A 218 3.41 3.94 2.55
C ARG A 218 1.96 3.46 2.67
N GLY A 219 1.20 3.59 1.58
CA GLY A 219 -0.20 3.14 1.54
C GLY A 219 -1.19 4.03 2.30
N ARG A 220 -0.78 5.24 2.76
CA ARG A 220 -1.60 6.20 3.53
C ARG A 220 -1.99 7.45 2.72
N GLY A 221 -1.94 7.39 1.39
CA GLY A 221 -2.31 8.52 0.53
C GLY A 221 -1.32 9.68 0.47
N ILE A 222 -0.16 9.60 1.16
CA ILE A 222 0.82 10.70 1.18
C ILE A 222 1.42 10.93 -0.21
N GLY A 223 1.76 9.85 -0.92
CA GLY A 223 2.25 9.93 -2.30
C GLY A 223 1.24 10.59 -3.25
N ASP A 224 -0.04 10.25 -3.10
CA ASP A 224 -1.13 10.84 -3.89
C ASP A 224 -1.19 12.36 -3.68
N ARG A 225 -1.02 12.82 -2.44
CA ARG A 225 -0.98 14.26 -2.10
C ARG A 225 0.26 14.97 -2.67
N PHE A 226 1.43 14.31 -2.66
CA PHE A 226 2.63 14.87 -3.30
C PHE A 226 2.45 15.00 -4.81
N VAL A 227 1.89 14.00 -5.49
CA VAL A 227 1.61 14.07 -6.93
C VAL A 227 0.57 15.14 -7.25
N ALA A 228 -0.48 15.30 -6.44
CA ALA A 228 -1.44 16.38 -6.59
C ALA A 228 -0.76 17.76 -6.49
N LEU A 229 0.05 17.95 -5.44
CA LEU A 229 0.85 19.17 -5.27
C LEU A 229 1.79 19.43 -6.45
N ALA A 230 2.48 18.40 -6.94
CA ALA A 230 3.36 18.54 -8.11
C ALA A 230 2.60 19.00 -9.35
N LYS A 231 1.41 18.45 -9.61
CA LYS A 231 0.54 18.85 -10.72
C LYS A 231 0.04 20.30 -10.60
N GLU A 232 -0.27 20.74 -9.38
CA GLU A 232 -0.62 22.15 -9.12
C GLU A 232 0.56 23.09 -9.39
N ARG A 233 1.79 22.67 -9.05
CA ARG A 233 3.01 23.45 -9.24
C ARG A 233 3.46 23.48 -10.71
N ALA A 234 3.25 22.41 -11.45
CA ALA A 234 3.62 22.27 -12.86
C ALA A 234 2.41 21.88 -13.73
N PRO A 235 1.44 22.80 -13.91
CA PRO A 235 0.16 22.48 -14.56
C PRO A 235 0.27 22.21 -16.07
N ARG A 236 1.42 22.50 -16.70
CA ARG A 236 1.63 22.22 -18.13
C ARG A 236 2.06 20.79 -18.41
N GLY A 237 2.56 20.09 -17.40
CA GLY A 237 3.03 18.72 -17.50
C GLY A 237 4.11 18.42 -16.48
N LEU A 238 4.34 17.13 -16.26
CA LEU A 238 5.37 16.60 -15.36
C LEU A 238 6.08 15.44 -16.03
N SER A 239 7.37 15.29 -15.73
CA SER A 239 8.14 14.09 -16.03
C SER A 239 8.76 13.52 -14.76
N LEU A 240 9.19 12.25 -14.83
CA LEU A 240 9.96 11.59 -13.80
C LEU A 240 10.69 10.37 -14.38
N TRP A 241 11.69 9.88 -13.65
CA TRP A 241 12.36 8.63 -13.92
C TRP A 241 12.14 7.62 -12.79
N THR A 242 12.02 6.34 -13.12
CA THR A 242 12.01 5.25 -12.13
C THR A 242 12.63 4.00 -12.72
N PHE A 243 13.30 3.18 -11.90
CA PHE A 243 13.94 1.96 -12.36
C PHE A 243 12.90 0.91 -12.80
N GLN A 244 13.22 0.14 -13.83
CA GLN A 244 12.33 -0.88 -14.40
C GLN A 244 11.99 -1.99 -13.39
N VAL A 245 12.83 -2.23 -12.40
CA VAL A 245 12.60 -3.18 -11.30
C VAL A 245 11.57 -2.67 -10.29
N ASN A 246 11.31 -1.36 -10.20
CA ASN A 246 10.39 -0.77 -9.24
C ASN A 246 8.92 -0.87 -9.67
N LYS A 247 8.39 -2.09 -9.76
CA LYS A 247 7.01 -2.34 -10.19
C LYS A 247 5.93 -1.61 -9.35
N PRO A 248 6.10 -1.42 -8.02
CA PRO A 248 5.16 -0.60 -7.25
C PRO A 248 5.10 0.86 -7.73
N ALA A 249 6.25 1.48 -8.08
CA ALA A 249 6.28 2.85 -8.59
C ALA A 249 5.60 2.98 -9.96
N HIS A 250 5.79 2.00 -10.86
CA HIS A 250 5.09 1.97 -12.15
C HIS A 250 3.58 2.06 -11.96
N ARG A 251 2.99 1.13 -11.19
CA ARG A 251 1.54 1.12 -10.90
C ARG A 251 1.08 2.42 -10.23
N PHE A 252 1.89 2.99 -9.35
CA PHE A 252 1.58 4.24 -8.68
C PHE A 252 1.48 5.40 -9.69
N TYR A 253 2.47 5.60 -10.53
CA TYR A 253 2.46 6.70 -11.50
C TYR A 253 1.41 6.52 -12.61
N GLU A 254 1.21 5.30 -13.10
CA GLU A 254 0.16 4.97 -14.07
C GLU A 254 -1.24 5.30 -13.53
N ARG A 255 -1.53 4.95 -12.27
CA ARG A 255 -2.79 5.33 -11.60
C ARG A 255 -2.99 6.85 -11.54
N HIS A 256 -1.89 7.62 -11.46
CA HIS A 256 -1.93 9.08 -11.51
C HIS A 256 -1.94 9.66 -12.94
N GLY A 257 -2.12 8.84 -13.95
CA GLY A 257 -2.24 9.25 -15.35
C GLY A 257 -0.90 9.59 -16.03
N PHE A 258 0.23 9.20 -15.43
CA PHE A 258 1.51 9.24 -16.11
C PHE A 258 1.59 8.08 -17.10
N ARG A 259 2.30 8.31 -18.21
CA ARG A 259 2.54 7.30 -19.26
C ARG A 259 4.02 7.10 -19.47
N ALA A 260 4.44 5.85 -19.60
CA ALA A 260 5.81 5.51 -19.98
C ALA A 260 6.08 5.99 -21.42
N VAL A 261 7.13 6.80 -21.59
CA VAL A 261 7.50 7.40 -22.89
C VAL A 261 8.87 6.95 -23.38
N GLU A 262 9.73 6.50 -22.48
CA GLU A 262 11.10 6.10 -22.81
C GLU A 262 11.57 4.98 -21.87
N HIS A 263 12.33 4.03 -22.40
CA HIS A 263 13.00 2.98 -21.64
C HIS A 263 14.48 3.01 -21.97
N THR A 264 15.34 2.94 -20.96
CA THR A 264 16.79 2.87 -21.16
C THR A 264 17.37 1.58 -20.59
N ASP A 265 18.60 1.30 -20.97
CA ASP A 265 19.39 0.18 -20.45
C ASP A 265 20.17 0.55 -19.17
N GLY A 266 20.00 1.76 -18.66
CA GLY A 266 20.69 2.27 -17.48
C GLY A 266 22.10 2.79 -17.73
N SER A 267 22.61 2.76 -18.95
CA SER A 267 23.98 3.22 -19.26
C SER A 267 24.19 4.71 -18.97
N GLY A 268 23.11 5.49 -18.94
CA GLY A 268 23.10 6.93 -18.71
C GLY A 268 22.93 7.36 -17.25
N ASN A 269 22.56 6.46 -16.33
CA ASN A 269 22.40 6.80 -14.90
C ASN A 269 23.56 6.27 -14.04
N GLU A 270 23.68 6.78 -12.82
CA GLU A 270 24.82 6.46 -11.92
C GLU A 270 24.74 5.02 -11.39
N GLU A 271 23.54 4.50 -11.17
CA GLU A 271 23.27 3.15 -10.68
C GLU A 271 23.52 2.08 -11.75
N ARG A 272 23.62 2.45 -13.02
CA ARG A 272 23.70 1.53 -14.17
C ARG A 272 22.53 0.54 -14.22
N GLU A 273 21.37 0.97 -13.74
CA GLU A 273 20.17 0.17 -13.66
C GLU A 273 19.14 0.63 -14.71
N PRO A 274 18.57 -0.28 -15.50
CA PRO A 274 17.55 0.07 -16.50
C PRO A 274 16.40 0.88 -15.89
N ASP A 275 16.03 1.98 -16.54
CA ASP A 275 14.99 2.88 -16.06
C ASP A 275 13.94 3.21 -17.13
N VAL A 276 12.87 3.89 -16.67
CA VAL A 276 11.73 4.30 -17.48
C VAL A 276 11.42 5.74 -17.18
N ARG A 277 11.28 6.53 -18.23
CA ARG A 277 10.75 7.89 -18.14
C ARG A 277 9.25 7.88 -18.27
N TYR A 278 8.60 8.55 -17.35
CA TYR A 278 7.16 8.79 -17.34
C TYR A 278 6.85 10.24 -17.61
N GLU A 279 5.76 10.53 -18.34
CA GLU A 279 5.22 11.86 -18.54
C GLU A 279 3.73 11.90 -18.19
N TRP A 280 3.34 12.98 -17.54
CA TRP A 280 1.95 13.38 -17.36
C TRP A 280 1.70 14.69 -18.09
N ARG A 281 0.57 14.77 -18.80
CA ARG A 281 0.06 15.99 -19.42
C ARG A 281 -1.38 16.20 -18.96
N PRO A 282 -1.81 17.44 -18.69
CA PRO A 282 -3.21 17.71 -18.41
C PRO A 282 -4.06 17.32 -19.62
N PHE A 283 -5.26 16.88 -19.37
CA PHE A 283 -6.23 16.68 -20.47
C PHE A 283 -6.53 18.06 -21.08
N SER A 284 -6.31 18.20 -22.39
CA SER A 284 -6.71 19.36 -23.21
C SER A 284 -8.20 19.37 -23.42
#